data_fe857f19acca0b88c9b8e22d7857b75a
#
_entry.id   fe857f19acca0b88c9b8e22d7857b75a
#
_cell.length_a   1.000
_cell.length_b   1.000
_cell.length_c   1.000
_cell.angle_alpha   90.00
_cell.angle_beta   90.00
_cell.angle_gamma   90.00
#
_symmetry.space_group_name_H-M   'P 1'
#
loop_
_entity.id
_entity.type
_entity.pdbx_description
1 polymer ?
#
loop_
_entity_poly.entity_id
_entity_poly.type
_entity_poly.pdbx_seq_one_letter_code
_entity_poly.pdbx_strand_id
1 'polypeptide(L)'
;GMTSLKELDCSHLSLRSLNVSGCTALEKLYSSGNWLDRLDVSGLSNLRELSCSDNREILNRPGKVARDPGDVYDDGITELNISGCTSLEILTINDNGIPALDLSQCTSLTYLDCSNNDIASLNVSMLSELETLRCDENKLTSLQVSGLSKLKALNCQYMKSLSSLDISNCPAL
;
A
#
# COMPACT_ATOMS: atom_id res chain seq x y z
N GLY A 1 18.26 15.84 -6.19
CA GLY A 1 16.81 15.68 -6.16
C GLY A 1 16.08 16.95 -6.59
N MET A 2 14.82 16.77 -7.00
CA MET A 2 13.94 17.89 -7.40
C MET A 2 13.24 18.44 -6.16
N THR A 3 13.93 19.31 -5.42
CA THR A 3 13.51 19.76 -4.07
C THR A 3 12.23 20.59 -4.04
N SER A 4 11.72 21.04 -5.21
CA SER A 4 10.48 21.83 -5.33
C SER A 4 9.31 21.04 -5.92
N LEU A 5 9.55 19.78 -6.35
CA LEU A 5 8.52 18.94 -6.95
C LEU A 5 7.52 18.50 -5.88
N LYS A 6 6.25 18.84 -6.08
CA LYS A 6 5.16 18.50 -5.15
C LYS A 6 4.34 17.30 -5.56
N GLU A 7 4.20 17.07 -6.85
CA GLU A 7 3.41 15.97 -7.39
C GLU A 7 4.16 15.31 -8.55
N LEU A 8 4.19 14.01 -8.53
CA LEU A 8 4.74 13.19 -9.62
C LEU A 8 3.74 12.08 -9.95
N ASP A 9 3.26 12.09 -11.20
CA ASP A 9 2.54 10.97 -11.78
C ASP A 9 3.42 10.34 -12.86
N CYS A 10 3.86 9.12 -12.60
CA CYS A 10 4.62 8.27 -13.50
C CYS A 10 3.96 6.90 -13.65
N SER A 11 2.63 6.85 -13.55
CA SER A 11 1.86 5.63 -13.67
C SER A 11 1.88 5.08 -15.10
N HIS A 12 1.78 3.77 -15.26
CA HIS A 12 1.62 3.04 -16.53
C HIS A 12 2.75 3.29 -17.54
N LEU A 13 3.99 3.46 -17.08
CA LEU A 13 5.17 3.71 -17.92
C LEU A 13 6.09 2.49 -18.10
N SER A 14 5.72 1.32 -17.54
CA SER A 14 6.56 0.11 -17.57
C SER A 14 7.93 0.31 -16.88
N LEU A 15 8.01 1.15 -15.87
CA LEU A 15 9.24 1.41 -15.11
C LEU A 15 9.63 0.18 -14.30
N ARG A 16 10.91 -0.20 -14.36
CA ARG A 16 11.50 -1.25 -13.50
C ARG A 16 12.21 -0.69 -12.27
N SER A 17 12.42 0.62 -12.23
CA SER A 17 12.98 1.31 -11.07
C SER A 17 12.52 2.76 -11.03
N LEU A 18 12.32 3.29 -9.84
CA LEU A 18 11.98 4.68 -9.60
C LEU A 18 12.83 5.19 -8.44
N ASN A 19 13.54 6.31 -8.67
CA ASN A 19 14.32 6.97 -7.63
C ASN A 19 13.78 8.38 -7.39
N VAL A 20 13.17 8.59 -6.24
CA VAL A 20 12.61 9.86 -5.77
C VAL A 20 13.42 10.47 -4.61
N SER A 21 14.62 9.94 -4.37
CA SER A 21 15.48 10.45 -3.30
C SER A 21 15.79 11.93 -3.48
N GLY A 22 15.65 12.71 -2.41
CA GLY A 22 15.84 14.17 -2.45
C GLY A 22 14.68 14.97 -3.03
N CYS A 23 13.53 14.36 -3.38
CA CYS A 23 12.31 15.07 -3.72
C CYS A 23 11.55 15.50 -2.45
N THR A 24 12.22 16.26 -1.58
CA THR A 24 11.76 16.51 -0.19
C THR A 24 10.47 17.33 -0.07
N ALA A 25 10.06 18.02 -1.14
CA ALA A 25 8.78 18.75 -1.18
C ALA A 25 7.63 17.87 -1.72
N LEU A 26 7.87 16.59 -2.04
CA LEU A 26 6.86 15.75 -2.67
C LEU A 26 5.68 15.50 -1.71
N GLU A 27 4.50 15.87 -2.17
CA GLU A 27 3.24 15.72 -1.45
C GLU A 27 2.43 14.54 -2.00
N LYS A 28 2.57 14.24 -3.31
CA LYS A 28 1.85 13.16 -3.98
C LYS A 28 2.76 12.39 -4.95
N LEU A 29 2.68 11.07 -4.89
CA LEU A 29 3.37 10.16 -5.80
C LEU A 29 2.43 9.10 -6.33
N TYR A 30 2.29 9.04 -7.65
CA TYR A 30 1.54 8.02 -8.37
C TYR A 30 2.51 7.23 -9.27
N SER A 31 2.66 5.94 -8.99
CA SER A 31 3.56 5.03 -9.72
C SER A 31 2.91 3.66 -9.98
N SER A 32 1.58 3.64 -10.00
CA SER A 32 0.81 2.43 -10.25
C SER A 32 0.95 1.92 -11.69
N GLY A 33 0.73 0.63 -11.91
CA GLY A 33 0.76 0.04 -13.24
C GLY A 33 2.14 0.05 -13.89
N ASN A 34 3.19 -0.07 -13.12
CA ASN A 34 4.58 -0.22 -13.57
C ASN A 34 5.07 -1.67 -13.33
N TRP A 35 6.36 -1.89 -13.38
CA TRP A 35 7.03 -3.17 -13.12
C TRP A 35 8.12 -2.99 -12.06
N LEU A 36 7.79 -2.28 -11.00
CA LEU A 36 8.69 -2.03 -9.88
C LEU A 36 8.77 -3.28 -9.00
N ASP A 37 9.97 -3.74 -8.68
CA ASP A 37 10.24 -4.78 -7.69
C ASP A 37 10.41 -4.20 -6.27
N ARG A 38 10.79 -2.94 -6.19
CA ARG A 38 10.98 -2.18 -4.95
C ARG A 38 10.62 -0.71 -5.11
N LEU A 39 10.23 -0.07 -4.01
CA LEU A 39 10.04 1.37 -3.95
C LEU A 39 10.50 1.89 -2.59
N ASP A 40 11.43 2.86 -2.61
CA ASP A 40 11.90 3.55 -1.42
C ASP A 40 11.50 5.03 -1.49
N VAL A 41 10.59 5.42 -0.61
CA VAL A 41 10.13 6.81 -0.41
C VAL A 41 10.48 7.32 0.99
N SER A 42 11.43 6.66 1.65
CA SER A 42 11.82 6.99 3.03
C SER A 42 12.26 8.44 3.19
N GLY A 43 11.87 9.05 4.30
CA GLY A 43 12.20 10.43 4.62
C GLY A 43 11.42 11.49 3.84
N LEU A 44 10.47 11.11 2.96
CA LEU A 44 9.58 12.07 2.29
C LEU A 44 8.47 12.51 3.27
N SER A 45 8.85 13.29 4.28
CA SER A 45 7.97 13.66 5.40
C SER A 45 6.77 14.53 4.98
N ASN A 46 6.80 15.14 3.79
CA ASN A 46 5.68 15.91 3.24
C ASN A 46 4.72 15.03 2.39
N LEU A 47 5.06 13.76 2.13
CA LEU A 47 4.25 12.89 1.31
C LEU A 47 2.92 12.57 2.01
N ARG A 48 1.80 12.97 1.37
CA ARG A 48 0.44 12.78 1.85
C ARG A 48 -0.28 11.66 1.13
N GLU A 49 0.04 11.46 -0.13
CA GLU A 49 -0.61 10.45 -0.97
C GLU A 49 0.43 9.65 -1.74
N LEU A 50 0.39 8.32 -1.54
CA LEU A 50 1.19 7.36 -2.27
C LEU A 50 0.28 6.33 -2.92
N SER A 51 0.37 6.21 -4.25
CA SER A 51 -0.27 5.14 -5.02
C SER A 51 0.81 4.42 -5.83
N CYS A 52 1.03 3.14 -5.50
CA CYS A 52 1.96 2.26 -6.21
C CYS A 52 1.38 0.86 -6.39
N SER A 53 0.11 0.80 -6.72
CA SER A 53 -0.64 -0.43 -6.97
C SER A 53 -0.26 -1.08 -8.31
N ASP A 54 -0.55 -2.38 -8.45
CA ASP A 54 -0.47 -3.10 -9.72
C ASP A 54 0.89 -2.95 -10.42
N ASN A 55 1.97 -3.24 -9.68
CA ASN A 55 3.33 -3.23 -10.26
C ASN A 55 3.75 -4.60 -10.79
N ARG A 56 2.83 -5.55 -10.96
CA ARG A 56 3.09 -6.91 -11.44
C ARG A 56 3.25 -6.95 -12.96
N GLU A 57 4.38 -7.48 -13.45
CA GLU A 57 4.56 -7.76 -14.87
C GLU A 57 3.92 -9.10 -15.25
N ILE A 58 3.28 -9.17 -16.42
CA ILE A 58 2.78 -10.42 -16.97
C ILE A 58 3.94 -11.15 -17.67
N LEU A 59 4.45 -12.20 -17.04
CA LEU A 59 5.65 -12.90 -17.50
C LEU A 59 5.46 -13.69 -18.79
N ASN A 60 4.28 -14.26 -19.02
CA ASN A 60 3.99 -15.04 -20.21
C ASN A 60 3.51 -14.19 -21.41
N ARG A 61 3.25 -12.91 -21.22
CA ARG A 61 2.85 -11.94 -22.26
C ARG A 61 3.41 -10.55 -21.98
N PRO A 62 4.74 -10.33 -22.08
CA PRO A 62 5.36 -9.05 -21.77
C PRO A 62 4.74 -7.87 -22.53
N GLY A 63 4.52 -6.75 -21.84
CA GLY A 63 3.96 -5.53 -22.42
C GLY A 63 2.44 -5.50 -22.55
N LYS A 64 1.73 -6.44 -21.93
CA LYS A 64 0.27 -6.43 -21.81
C LYS A 64 -0.15 -6.01 -20.40
N VAL A 65 -1.23 -5.24 -20.30
CA VAL A 65 -1.82 -4.78 -19.03
C VAL A 65 -3.15 -5.48 -18.71
N ALA A 66 -3.65 -6.35 -19.60
CA ALA A 66 -4.89 -7.06 -19.40
C ALA A 66 -4.66 -8.36 -18.62
N ARG A 67 -5.43 -8.59 -17.56
CA ARG A 67 -5.43 -9.82 -16.78
C ARG A 67 -6.35 -10.85 -17.42
N ASP A 68 -5.78 -11.86 -18.04
CA ASP A 68 -6.52 -12.99 -18.58
C ASP A 68 -6.36 -14.24 -17.67
N PRO A 69 -7.33 -15.15 -17.65
CA PRO A 69 -7.14 -16.45 -17.00
C PRO A 69 -5.93 -17.18 -17.60
N GLY A 70 -4.94 -17.51 -16.76
CA GLY A 70 -3.71 -18.18 -17.18
C GLY A 70 -2.50 -17.25 -17.37
N ASP A 71 -2.64 -15.95 -17.13
CA ASP A 71 -1.47 -15.08 -17.04
C ASP A 71 -0.60 -15.45 -15.83
N VAL A 72 0.71 -15.41 -16.04
CA VAL A 72 1.71 -15.60 -14.97
C VAL A 72 2.32 -14.24 -14.68
N TYR A 73 2.21 -13.82 -13.43
CA TYR A 73 2.71 -12.52 -12.96
C TYR A 73 3.99 -12.73 -12.14
N ASP A 74 4.85 -11.71 -12.13
CA ASP A 74 5.82 -11.55 -11.05
C ASP A 74 5.12 -11.04 -9.78
N ASP A 75 5.88 -10.91 -8.70
CA ASP A 75 5.32 -10.47 -7.42
C ASP A 75 5.10 -8.95 -7.35
N GLY A 76 5.57 -8.18 -8.35
CA GLY A 76 5.56 -6.72 -8.30
C GLY A 76 6.41 -6.18 -7.15
N ILE A 77 5.96 -5.14 -6.47
CA ILE A 77 6.68 -4.60 -5.32
C ILE A 77 6.66 -5.62 -4.18
N THR A 78 7.86 -6.09 -3.79
CA THR A 78 8.09 -6.93 -2.61
C THR A 78 8.80 -6.17 -1.48
N GLU A 79 9.44 -5.05 -1.79
CA GLU A 79 10.13 -4.19 -0.83
C GLU A 79 9.59 -2.76 -0.92
N LEU A 80 8.79 -2.35 0.08
CA LEU A 80 8.28 -0.98 0.21
C LEU A 80 8.84 -0.33 1.48
N ASN A 81 9.57 0.78 1.33
CA ASN A 81 10.09 1.55 2.45
C ASN A 81 9.38 2.92 2.53
N ILE A 82 8.51 3.09 3.52
CA ILE A 82 7.76 4.30 3.82
C ILE A 82 8.19 4.95 5.14
N SER A 83 9.35 4.56 5.67
CA SER A 83 9.85 5.12 6.95
C SER A 83 10.04 6.62 6.85
N GLY A 84 9.59 7.38 7.85
CA GLY A 84 9.65 8.84 7.86
C GLY A 84 8.58 9.54 7.03
N CYS A 85 7.62 8.83 6.40
CA CYS A 85 6.47 9.42 5.71
C CYS A 85 5.38 9.79 6.73
N THR A 86 5.68 10.70 7.64
CA THR A 86 4.83 11.02 8.79
C THR A 86 3.54 11.77 8.46
N SER A 87 3.47 12.39 7.28
CA SER A 87 2.29 13.11 6.79
C SER A 87 1.37 12.25 5.91
N LEU A 88 1.66 10.95 5.76
CA LEU A 88 0.93 10.08 4.83
C LEU A 88 -0.52 9.90 5.29
N GLU A 89 -1.45 10.33 4.43
CA GLU A 89 -2.90 10.30 4.65
C GLU A 89 -3.58 9.21 3.82
N ILE A 90 -3.08 8.96 2.61
CA ILE A 90 -3.63 7.96 1.67
C ILE A 90 -2.50 7.05 1.18
N LEU A 91 -2.67 5.76 1.39
CA LEU A 91 -1.74 4.73 0.93
C LEU A 91 -2.49 3.66 0.14
N THR A 92 -2.15 3.52 -1.15
CA THR A 92 -2.73 2.52 -2.06
C THR A 92 -1.60 1.68 -2.65
N ILE A 93 -1.51 0.43 -2.22
CA ILE A 93 -0.43 -0.52 -2.54
C ILE A 93 -0.97 -1.89 -2.95
N ASN A 94 -2.25 -1.94 -3.31
CA ASN A 94 -2.89 -3.21 -3.70
C ASN A 94 -2.26 -3.84 -4.94
N ASP A 95 -2.47 -5.13 -5.12
CA ASP A 95 -1.96 -5.89 -6.28
C ASP A 95 -0.43 -5.86 -6.40
N ASN A 96 0.25 -6.24 -5.33
CA ASN A 96 1.71 -6.41 -5.25
C ASN A 96 2.04 -7.69 -4.46
N GLY A 97 3.32 -7.93 -4.18
CA GLY A 97 3.79 -9.08 -3.39
C GLY A 97 4.39 -8.69 -2.04
N ILE A 98 3.90 -7.62 -1.42
CA ILE A 98 4.44 -7.08 -0.16
C ILE A 98 4.20 -8.08 0.98
N PRO A 99 5.26 -8.63 1.63
CA PRO A 99 5.10 -9.62 2.69
C PRO A 99 4.88 -9.00 4.07
N ALA A 100 5.32 -7.77 4.27
CA ALA A 100 5.23 -7.04 5.53
C ALA A 100 5.15 -5.53 5.30
N LEU A 101 4.44 -4.83 6.18
CA LEU A 101 4.24 -3.38 6.08
C LEU A 101 4.41 -2.75 7.46
N ASP A 102 5.40 -1.84 7.60
CA ASP A 102 5.59 -1.06 8.82
C ASP A 102 4.87 0.30 8.70
N LEU A 103 3.79 0.44 9.46
CA LEU A 103 2.94 1.64 9.51
C LEU A 103 3.18 2.47 10.78
N SER A 104 4.18 2.13 11.60
CA SER A 104 4.38 2.72 12.92
C SER A 104 4.56 4.24 12.92
N GLN A 105 5.01 4.81 11.81
CA GLN A 105 5.23 6.26 11.64
C GLN A 105 4.12 6.95 10.82
N CYS A 106 3.21 6.20 10.21
CA CYS A 106 2.18 6.73 9.32
C CYS A 106 0.87 7.05 10.07
N THR A 107 0.96 7.71 11.21
CA THR A 107 -0.17 7.92 12.13
C THR A 107 -1.27 8.85 11.60
N SER A 108 -1.01 9.55 10.50
CA SER A 108 -1.98 10.43 9.82
C SER A 108 -2.85 9.69 8.80
N LEU A 109 -2.65 8.36 8.60
CA LEU A 109 -3.40 7.59 7.61
C LEU A 109 -4.90 7.61 7.89
N THR A 110 -5.66 8.00 6.87
CA THR A 110 -7.12 7.95 6.83
C THR A 110 -7.63 6.85 5.90
N TYR A 111 -6.85 6.52 4.88
CA TYR A 111 -7.18 5.49 3.90
C TYR A 111 -5.98 4.55 3.67
N LEU A 112 -6.20 3.26 3.83
CA LEU A 112 -5.23 2.21 3.52
C LEU A 112 -5.88 1.14 2.63
N ASP A 113 -5.34 0.95 1.43
CA ASP A 113 -5.62 -0.20 0.58
C ASP A 113 -4.32 -0.99 0.36
N CYS A 114 -4.21 -2.11 1.07
CA CYS A 114 -3.13 -3.09 0.95
C CYS A 114 -3.66 -4.45 0.50
N SER A 115 -4.81 -4.49 -0.18
CA SER A 115 -5.42 -5.71 -0.67
C SER A 115 -4.56 -6.43 -1.70
N ASN A 116 -4.78 -7.74 -1.86
CA ASN A 116 -4.06 -8.59 -2.80
C ASN A 116 -2.54 -8.43 -2.71
N ASN A 117 -2.02 -8.75 -1.53
CA ASN A 117 -0.59 -8.78 -1.20
C ASN A 117 -0.26 -10.10 -0.45
N ASP A 118 0.97 -10.20 0.05
CA ASP A 118 1.45 -11.36 0.80
C ASP A 118 1.59 -11.09 2.31
N ILE A 119 0.89 -10.07 2.83
CA ILE A 119 1.03 -9.62 4.21
C ILE A 119 0.56 -10.71 5.17
N ALA A 120 1.49 -11.17 6.03
CA ALA A 120 1.22 -12.21 7.03
C ALA A 120 0.79 -11.65 8.39
N SER A 121 1.14 -10.41 8.68
CA SER A 121 0.70 -9.67 9.88
C SER A 121 0.55 -8.19 9.58
N LEU A 122 -0.49 -7.56 10.12
CA LEU A 122 -0.79 -6.14 9.91
C LEU A 122 -1.12 -5.50 11.26
N ASN A 123 -0.30 -4.52 11.66
CA ASN A 123 -0.55 -3.75 12.88
C ASN A 123 -1.05 -2.35 12.50
N VAL A 124 -2.31 -2.08 12.82
CA VAL A 124 -3.00 -0.80 12.57
C VAL A 124 -3.35 -0.05 13.86
N SER A 125 -2.91 -0.53 15.02
CA SER A 125 -3.32 0.00 16.33
C SER A 125 -2.97 1.48 16.56
N MET A 126 -1.95 1.99 15.86
CA MET A 126 -1.52 3.39 15.96
C MET A 126 -2.27 4.33 14.99
N LEU A 127 -3.12 3.80 14.12
CA LEU A 127 -3.77 4.55 13.05
C LEU A 127 -5.14 5.10 13.51
N SER A 128 -5.15 5.96 14.52
CA SER A 128 -6.38 6.50 15.13
C SER A 128 -7.24 7.33 14.17
N GLU A 129 -6.64 7.83 13.07
CA GLU A 129 -7.32 8.60 12.04
C GLU A 129 -7.91 7.73 10.92
N LEU A 130 -7.66 6.40 10.93
CA LEU A 130 -8.04 5.51 9.85
C LEU A 130 -9.57 5.42 9.71
N GLU A 131 -10.07 5.76 8.53
CA GLU A 131 -11.49 5.72 8.16
C GLU A 131 -11.83 4.51 7.27
N THR A 132 -10.90 4.10 6.42
CA THR A 132 -11.09 2.98 5.51
C THR A 132 -9.87 2.07 5.51
N LEU A 133 -10.10 0.78 5.73
CA LEU A 133 -9.10 -0.29 5.62
C LEU A 133 -9.57 -1.34 4.61
N ARG A 134 -8.78 -1.55 3.57
CA ARG A 134 -8.89 -2.67 2.64
C ARG A 134 -7.64 -3.52 2.76
N CYS A 135 -7.80 -4.74 3.24
CA CYS A 135 -6.70 -5.69 3.44
C CYS A 135 -7.07 -7.11 2.96
N ASP A 136 -8.11 -7.21 2.14
CA ASP A 136 -8.57 -8.45 1.54
C ASP A 136 -7.48 -9.15 0.70
N GLU A 137 -7.62 -10.46 0.47
CA GLU A 137 -6.66 -11.24 -0.32
C GLU A 137 -5.21 -11.15 0.20
N ASN A 138 -5.03 -11.31 1.51
CA ASN A 138 -3.72 -11.36 2.18
C ASN A 138 -3.52 -12.69 2.93
N LYS A 139 -2.37 -12.86 3.58
CA LYS A 139 -2.00 -14.08 4.34
C LYS A 139 -2.19 -13.91 5.85
N LEU A 140 -3.01 -12.93 6.29
CA LEU A 140 -3.27 -12.68 7.72
C LEU A 140 -3.91 -13.90 8.39
N THR A 141 -3.42 -14.23 9.57
CA THR A 141 -4.02 -15.27 10.45
C THR A 141 -4.93 -14.66 11.52
N SER A 142 -4.69 -13.40 11.85
CA SER A 142 -5.52 -12.59 12.76
C SER A 142 -5.54 -11.14 12.30
N LEU A 143 -6.64 -10.44 12.58
CA LEU A 143 -6.75 -9.00 12.35
C LEU A 143 -7.40 -8.35 13.58
N GLN A 144 -6.72 -7.34 14.11
CA GLN A 144 -7.21 -6.53 15.23
C GLN A 144 -7.32 -5.08 14.77
N VAL A 145 -8.55 -4.58 14.72
CA VAL A 145 -8.87 -3.17 14.44
C VAL A 145 -9.58 -2.52 15.63
N SER A 146 -9.56 -3.20 16.78
CA SER A 146 -10.24 -2.72 17.99
C SER A 146 -9.75 -1.34 18.42
N GLY A 147 -10.70 -0.47 18.75
CA GLY A 147 -10.42 0.91 19.19
C GLY A 147 -10.19 1.92 18.07
N LEU A 148 -10.24 1.52 16.79
CA LEU A 148 -10.19 2.47 15.67
C LEU A 148 -11.54 3.20 15.55
N SER A 149 -11.70 4.25 16.35
CA SER A 149 -12.99 4.93 16.54
C SER A 149 -13.51 5.66 15.30
N LYS A 150 -12.64 5.94 14.32
CA LYS A 150 -12.99 6.60 13.05
C LYS A 150 -13.19 5.61 11.89
N LEU A 151 -12.94 4.32 12.09
CA LEU A 151 -13.04 3.32 11.04
C LEU A 151 -14.51 3.15 10.62
N LYS A 152 -14.83 3.49 9.37
CA LYS A 152 -16.17 3.46 8.75
C LYS A 152 -16.34 2.29 7.79
N ALA A 153 -15.24 1.81 7.20
CA ALA A 153 -15.26 0.74 6.22
C ALA A 153 -14.08 -0.22 6.42
N LEU A 154 -14.38 -1.51 6.51
CA LEU A 154 -13.40 -2.59 6.59
C LEU A 154 -13.71 -3.62 5.50
N ASN A 155 -12.75 -3.87 4.60
CA ASN A 155 -12.77 -5.02 3.71
C ASN A 155 -11.63 -5.97 4.08
N CYS A 156 -11.97 -7.18 4.48
CA CYS A 156 -11.04 -8.24 4.88
C CYS A 156 -11.47 -9.61 4.32
N GLN A 157 -12.03 -9.62 3.10
CA GLN A 157 -12.54 -10.82 2.44
C GLN A 157 -11.40 -11.69 1.88
N TYR A 158 -11.73 -12.92 1.49
CA TYR A 158 -10.84 -13.85 0.77
C TYR A 158 -9.50 -14.16 1.47
N MET A 159 -9.41 -13.98 2.78
CA MET A 159 -8.25 -14.39 3.59
C MET A 159 -8.46 -15.82 4.11
N LYS A 160 -7.89 -16.83 3.41
CA LYS A 160 -8.10 -18.25 3.70
C LYS A 160 -7.58 -18.68 5.08
N SER A 161 -6.62 -17.94 5.63
CA SER A 161 -5.95 -18.26 6.91
C SER A 161 -6.48 -17.43 8.09
N LEU A 162 -7.38 -16.47 7.85
CA LEU A 162 -7.90 -15.61 8.92
C LEU A 162 -8.80 -16.41 9.85
N SER A 163 -8.37 -16.60 11.09
CA SER A 163 -9.07 -17.35 12.13
C SER A 163 -9.59 -16.49 13.27
N SER A 164 -9.14 -15.24 13.36
CA SER A 164 -9.53 -14.29 14.41
C SER A 164 -9.68 -12.87 13.86
N LEU A 165 -10.80 -12.24 14.18
CA LEU A 165 -11.10 -10.84 13.84
C LEU A 165 -11.65 -10.13 15.08
N ASP A 166 -11.00 -9.04 15.53
CA ASP A 166 -11.47 -8.19 16.60
C ASP A 166 -11.82 -6.79 16.06
N ILE A 167 -13.12 -6.47 16.07
CA ILE A 167 -13.69 -5.19 15.66
C ILE A 167 -14.31 -4.44 16.86
N SER A 168 -13.95 -4.80 18.07
CA SER A 168 -14.51 -4.19 19.26
C SER A 168 -14.14 -2.70 19.36
N ASN A 169 -15.02 -1.92 19.97
CA ASN A 169 -14.80 -0.47 20.15
C ASN A 169 -14.54 0.31 18.83
N CYS A 170 -15.21 -0.08 17.74
CA CYS A 170 -15.21 0.64 16.45
C CYS A 170 -16.60 1.26 16.21
N PRO A 171 -16.96 2.35 16.91
CA PRO A 171 -18.33 2.88 16.90
C PRO A 171 -18.77 3.48 15.56
N ALA A 172 -17.85 3.73 14.64
CA ALA A 172 -18.15 4.27 13.31
C ALA A 172 -18.31 3.18 12.22
N LEU A 173 -17.98 1.92 12.53
CA LEU A 173 -18.01 0.79 11.59
C LEU A 173 -19.43 0.21 11.36
#